data_b31617c89d7556704e93c8956c1f9b44
#
_entry.id   b31617c89d7556704e93c8956c1f9b44
#
_cell.length_a   1.000
_cell.length_b   1.000
_cell.length_c   1.000
_cell.angle_alpha   90.00
_cell.angle_beta   90.00
_cell.angle_gamma   90.00
#
_symmetry.space_group_name_H-M   'P 1'
#
loop_
_entity.id
_entity.type
_entity.pdbx_description
1 polymer ?
#
loop_
_entity_poly.entity_id
_entity_poly.type
_entity_poly.pdbx_seq_one_letter_code
_entity_poly.pdbx_strand_id
1 'polypeptide(L)'
;MIYKNQVPIYVENGETYREIPDKGRYKLRVEMGWGKQNLYRWNGRIQVTGGKIIALNPYFRGRSVLAPSQDESYDADSINDIATYTSVIDEDRAEWTCDTVGNKSTLHPSTSSLVFEIQGDLNTIVYFKINHKEYKASIKDLLEYGYVTEMEYYHSQAFKIHPALPCTRYQFEGEIEDNVPQLSWDVYHMEVCQKNRQWAYVSPVYVKNNE
;
A
#
# COMPACT_ATOMS: atom_id res chain seq x y z
N MET A 1 9.33 15.45 11.51
CA MET A 1 9.80 16.54 12.41
C MET A 1 9.47 16.17 13.83
N ILE A 2 10.39 16.40 14.75
CA ILE A 2 10.14 16.23 16.19
C ILE A 2 10.26 17.62 16.85
N TYR A 3 9.32 17.90 17.72
CA TYR A 3 9.22 19.17 18.45
C TYR A 3 9.39 18.96 19.93
N LYS A 4 10.02 19.91 20.58
CA LYS A 4 10.05 20.07 22.05
C LYS A 4 9.45 21.42 22.39
N ASN A 5 8.42 21.45 23.22
CA ASN A 5 7.75 22.68 23.65
C ASN A 5 7.36 23.59 22.46
N GLN A 6 6.86 22.98 21.37
CA GLN A 6 6.48 23.64 20.10
C GLN A 6 7.66 24.13 19.24
N VAL A 7 8.90 23.91 19.65
CA VAL A 7 10.09 24.25 18.87
C VAL A 7 10.60 22.97 18.17
N PRO A 8 10.85 23.00 16.86
CA PRO A 8 11.40 21.84 16.15
C PRO A 8 12.85 21.60 16.63
N ILE A 9 13.12 20.40 17.11
CA ILE A 9 14.46 19.99 17.55
C ILE A 9 15.10 19.00 16.59
N TYR A 10 14.30 18.37 15.72
CA TYR A 10 14.79 17.46 14.71
C TYR A 10 13.91 17.51 13.45
N VAL A 11 14.57 17.63 12.31
CA VAL A 11 13.90 17.59 11.00
C VAL A 11 14.62 16.59 10.12
N GLU A 12 13.92 15.53 9.76
CA GLU A 12 14.36 14.58 8.74
C GLU A 12 13.58 14.83 7.46
N ASN A 13 14.31 15.05 6.38
CA ASN A 13 13.70 15.14 5.07
C ASN A 13 13.77 13.79 4.37
N GLY A 14 12.63 13.10 4.25
CA GLY A 14 12.54 11.82 3.55
C GLY A 14 12.82 11.88 2.04
N GLU A 15 12.96 13.08 1.49
CA GLU A 15 13.43 13.29 0.10
C GLU A 15 14.94 13.11 -0.03
N THR A 16 15.70 13.09 1.07
CA THR A 16 17.11 12.73 1.03
C THR A 16 17.24 11.35 0.42
N TYR A 17 17.96 11.26 -0.68
CA TYR A 17 18.18 10.04 -1.44
C TYR A 17 18.73 8.95 -0.50
N ARG A 18 17.86 8.05 -0.11
CA ARG A 18 18.28 6.84 0.55
C ARG A 18 18.60 5.83 -0.53
N GLU A 19 19.77 5.26 -0.46
CA GLU A 19 20.19 4.21 -1.38
C GLU A 19 19.16 3.07 -1.37
N ILE A 20 18.86 2.56 -2.55
CA ILE A 20 18.04 1.38 -2.70
C ILE A 20 18.93 0.21 -2.27
N PRO A 21 18.57 -0.53 -1.22
CA PRO A 21 19.40 -1.64 -0.78
C PRO A 21 19.41 -2.76 -1.82
N ASP A 22 20.56 -3.36 -2.06
CA ASP A 22 20.67 -4.55 -2.94
C ASP A 22 19.84 -5.72 -2.40
N LYS A 23 19.72 -5.83 -1.07
CA LYS A 23 18.86 -6.79 -0.37
C LYS A 23 18.02 -6.06 0.66
N GLY A 24 16.73 -6.37 0.71
CA GLY A 24 15.85 -5.69 1.63
C GLY A 24 14.40 -6.12 1.52
N ARG A 25 13.53 -5.25 2.02
CA ARG A 25 12.07 -5.39 1.92
C ARG A 25 11.53 -4.40 0.91
N TYR A 26 10.60 -4.89 0.10
CA TYR A 26 9.96 -4.11 -0.97
C TYR A 26 8.45 -4.28 -0.87
N LYS A 27 7.71 -3.18 -0.94
CA LYS A 27 6.26 -3.20 -1.07
C LYS A 27 5.86 -3.14 -2.53
N LEU A 28 4.99 -4.06 -2.93
CA LEU A 28 4.36 -4.11 -4.25
C LEU A 28 2.85 -3.98 -4.07
N ARG A 29 2.27 -2.99 -4.72
CA ARG A 29 0.81 -2.81 -4.76
C ARG A 29 0.27 -3.29 -6.10
N VAL A 30 -0.70 -4.18 -6.03
CA VAL A 30 -1.54 -4.57 -7.16
C VAL A 30 -2.90 -3.94 -6.98
N GLU A 31 -3.38 -3.24 -7.98
CA GLU A 31 -4.67 -2.56 -7.97
C GLU A 31 -5.48 -3.03 -9.18
N MET A 32 -6.77 -3.32 -8.98
CA MET A 32 -7.66 -3.92 -9.97
C MET A 32 -8.98 -3.18 -10.02
N GLY A 33 -9.55 -2.98 -11.21
CA GLY A 33 -10.84 -2.31 -11.39
C GLY A 33 -10.86 -1.40 -12.61
N TRP A 34 -11.42 -0.22 -12.46
CA TRP A 34 -11.62 0.88 -13.41
C TRP A 34 -12.65 0.64 -14.52
N GLY A 35 -13.03 -0.60 -14.82
CA GLY A 35 -14.00 -0.88 -15.87
C GLY A 35 -15.42 -0.43 -15.52
N LYS A 36 -16.26 -0.34 -16.55
CA LYS A 36 -17.67 0.07 -16.42
C LYS A 36 -18.63 -1.09 -16.14
N GLN A 37 -18.15 -2.33 -16.18
CA GLN A 37 -18.97 -3.52 -15.92
C GLN A 37 -19.50 -3.52 -14.47
N ASN A 38 -20.69 -4.03 -14.28
CA ASN A 38 -21.36 -3.98 -12.98
C ASN A 38 -20.63 -4.79 -11.90
N LEU A 39 -20.14 -5.96 -12.25
CA LEU A 39 -19.37 -6.84 -11.37
C LEU A 39 -18.29 -7.54 -12.19
N TYR A 40 -17.08 -7.59 -11.64
CA TYR A 40 -15.98 -8.33 -12.24
C TYR A 40 -15.18 -9.06 -11.17
N ARG A 41 -14.99 -10.36 -11.36
CA ARG A 41 -14.24 -11.21 -10.44
C ARG A 41 -12.79 -11.32 -10.83
N TRP A 42 -11.94 -11.06 -9.87
CA TRP A 42 -10.50 -11.14 -9.95
C TRP A 42 -10.02 -12.37 -9.21
N ASN A 43 -9.34 -13.27 -9.91
CA ASN A 43 -8.61 -14.39 -9.33
C ASN A 43 -7.14 -14.16 -9.60
N GLY A 44 -6.37 -13.98 -8.56
CA GLY A 44 -4.97 -13.65 -8.68
C GLY A 44 -4.07 -14.61 -7.91
N ARG A 45 -2.86 -14.77 -8.44
CA ARG A 45 -1.76 -15.48 -7.82
C ARG A 45 -0.49 -14.68 -7.98
N ILE A 46 0.33 -14.69 -6.95
CA ILE A 46 1.72 -14.22 -6.98
C ILE A 46 2.64 -15.38 -6.66
N GLN A 47 3.78 -15.45 -7.35
CA GLN A 47 4.90 -16.32 -7.01
C GLN A 47 6.20 -15.51 -7.02
N VAL A 48 7.01 -15.72 -5.99
CA VAL A 48 8.30 -15.04 -5.80
C VAL A 48 9.43 -16.07 -5.94
N THR A 49 10.43 -15.76 -6.73
CA THR A 49 11.62 -16.61 -6.89
C THR A 49 12.85 -15.82 -6.49
N GLY A 50 13.68 -16.36 -5.61
CA GLY A 50 14.84 -15.68 -5.05
C GLY A 50 14.52 -14.74 -3.88
N GLY A 51 13.31 -14.85 -3.32
CA GLY A 51 12.85 -14.08 -2.17
C GLY A 51 11.65 -14.74 -1.51
N LYS A 52 11.00 -14.04 -0.57
CA LYS A 52 9.82 -14.53 0.14
C LYS A 52 8.81 -13.43 0.41
N ILE A 53 7.54 -13.79 0.52
CA ILE A 53 6.44 -12.94 0.92
C ILE A 53 6.39 -12.93 2.44
N ILE A 54 6.60 -11.77 3.05
CA ILE A 54 6.59 -11.60 4.51
C ILE A 54 5.29 -10.99 5.02
N ALA A 55 4.53 -10.31 4.16
CA ALA A 55 3.20 -9.80 4.49
C ALA A 55 2.33 -9.67 3.24
N LEU A 56 1.02 -9.84 3.44
CA LEU A 56 -0.02 -9.58 2.45
C LEU A 56 -1.15 -8.80 3.12
N ASN A 57 -1.37 -7.57 2.66
CA ASN A 57 -2.40 -6.68 3.17
C ASN A 57 -3.45 -6.41 2.08
N PRO A 58 -4.67 -6.95 2.21
CA PRO A 58 -5.76 -6.65 1.30
C PRO A 58 -6.41 -5.30 1.65
N TYR A 59 -6.73 -4.55 0.61
CA TYR A 59 -7.51 -3.31 0.66
C TYR A 59 -8.70 -3.46 -0.29
N PHE A 60 -9.51 -4.46 -0.04
CA PHE A 60 -10.72 -4.72 -0.80
C PHE A 60 -11.83 -3.79 -0.32
N ARG A 61 -12.45 -3.11 -1.27
CA ARG A 61 -13.55 -2.23 -0.99
C ARG A 61 -14.86 -2.98 -1.21
N GLY A 62 -15.65 -3.06 -0.16
CA GLY A 62 -17.01 -3.58 -0.27
C GLY A 62 -17.90 -2.63 -1.09
N ARG A 63 -19.01 -3.16 -1.60
CA ARG A 63 -19.96 -2.42 -2.44
C ARG A 63 -20.47 -1.12 -1.81
N SER A 64 -20.75 -1.14 -0.51
CA SER A 64 -21.25 0.03 0.25
C SER A 64 -20.26 1.19 0.33
N VAL A 65 -18.94 0.90 0.27
CA VAL A 65 -17.87 1.92 0.27
C VAL A 65 -17.64 2.46 -1.14
N LEU A 66 -17.87 1.63 -2.18
CA LEU A 66 -17.61 1.98 -3.58
C LEU A 66 -18.74 2.79 -4.22
N ALA A 67 -19.94 2.58 -3.77
CA ALA A 67 -21.11 3.31 -4.20
C ALA A 67 -21.99 3.55 -2.98
N PRO A 68 -21.77 4.63 -2.22
CA PRO A 68 -22.79 5.14 -1.34
C PRO A 68 -23.92 5.61 -2.25
N SER A 69 -24.69 4.67 -2.77
CA SER A 69 -25.76 5.01 -3.70
C SER A 69 -27.00 5.32 -2.89
N GLN A 70 -27.61 6.41 -3.23
CA GLN A 70 -29.01 6.67 -2.98
C GLN A 70 -29.92 5.80 -3.87
N ASP A 71 -29.37 4.77 -4.51
CA ASP A 71 -30.12 3.91 -5.42
C ASP A 71 -30.88 2.90 -4.56
N GLU A 72 -32.18 3.13 -4.44
CA GLU A 72 -33.13 2.33 -3.67
C GLU A 72 -33.31 0.89 -4.20
N SER A 73 -32.69 0.58 -5.35
CA SER A 73 -32.64 -0.77 -5.93
C SER A 73 -31.54 -1.67 -5.35
N TYR A 74 -31.05 -1.34 -4.17
CA TYR A 74 -30.02 -2.08 -3.50
C TYR A 74 -30.56 -3.41 -2.97
N ASP A 75 -30.36 -4.46 -3.72
CA ASP A 75 -30.67 -5.81 -3.28
C ASP A 75 -29.63 -6.27 -2.25
N ALA A 76 -30.06 -6.40 -1.00
CA ALA A 76 -29.20 -6.84 0.10
C ALA A 76 -28.65 -8.26 -0.15
N ASP A 77 -29.36 -9.09 -0.89
CA ASP A 77 -28.93 -10.46 -1.23
C ASP A 77 -27.73 -10.47 -2.18
N SER A 78 -27.58 -9.45 -3.02
CA SER A 78 -26.44 -9.34 -3.94
C SER A 78 -25.12 -8.97 -3.25
N ILE A 79 -25.13 -8.60 -1.97
CA ILE A 79 -23.90 -8.33 -1.19
C ILE A 79 -23.19 -9.63 -0.82
N ASN A 80 -23.93 -10.71 -0.62
CA ASN A 80 -23.39 -12.01 -0.23
C ASN A 80 -22.59 -12.66 -1.36
N ASP A 81 -22.73 -12.21 -2.59
CA ASP A 81 -22.02 -12.73 -3.76
C ASP A 81 -20.66 -12.07 -4.02
N ILE A 82 -20.29 -11.03 -3.24
CA ILE A 82 -18.97 -10.38 -3.37
C ILE A 82 -17.91 -11.29 -2.76
N ALA A 83 -17.07 -11.85 -3.62
CA ALA A 83 -15.96 -12.65 -3.16
C ALA A 83 -14.83 -11.79 -2.61
N THR A 84 -14.37 -12.13 -1.41
CA THR A 84 -13.16 -11.58 -0.82
C THR A 84 -12.38 -12.69 -0.14
N TYR A 85 -11.23 -13.03 -0.68
CA TYR A 85 -10.39 -14.09 -0.15
C TYR A 85 -8.92 -13.76 -0.38
N THR A 86 -8.10 -14.01 0.61
CA THR A 86 -6.64 -13.96 0.48
C THR A 86 -6.04 -15.11 1.27
N SER A 87 -5.03 -15.75 0.70
CA SER A 87 -4.25 -16.78 1.39
C SER A 87 -2.79 -16.66 1.02
N VAL A 88 -1.92 -16.66 2.01
CA VAL A 88 -0.50 -16.96 1.84
C VAL A 88 -0.39 -18.48 1.88
N ILE A 89 -0.04 -19.08 0.75
CA ILE A 89 0.04 -20.54 0.59
C ILE A 89 1.32 -21.05 1.26
N ASP A 90 2.43 -20.37 0.97
CA ASP A 90 3.75 -20.61 1.55
C ASP A 90 4.60 -19.33 1.46
N GLU A 91 5.89 -19.41 1.79
CA GLU A 91 6.77 -18.23 1.82
C GLU A 91 6.96 -17.56 0.46
N ASP A 92 6.71 -18.25 -0.65
CA ASP A 92 6.92 -17.74 -2.00
C ASP A 92 5.64 -17.57 -2.82
N ARG A 93 4.47 -17.97 -2.30
CA ARG A 93 3.19 -17.95 -3.02
C ARG A 93 2.03 -17.41 -2.21
N ALA A 94 1.22 -16.60 -2.87
CA ALA A 94 -0.07 -16.18 -2.34
C ALA A 94 -1.13 -16.13 -3.45
N GLU A 95 -2.38 -16.29 -3.04
CA GLU A 95 -3.55 -16.26 -3.92
C GLU A 95 -4.61 -15.33 -3.33
N TRP A 96 -5.42 -14.77 -4.21
CA TRP A 96 -6.57 -13.95 -3.79
C TRP A 96 -7.72 -14.08 -4.76
N THR A 97 -8.90 -13.79 -4.24
CA THR A 97 -10.11 -13.55 -5.02
C THR A 97 -10.77 -12.28 -4.50
N CYS A 98 -11.13 -11.37 -5.38
CA CYS A 98 -11.93 -10.20 -5.02
C CYS A 98 -12.81 -9.79 -6.19
N ASP A 99 -13.87 -9.06 -5.86
CA ASP A 99 -14.76 -8.48 -6.85
C ASP A 99 -14.60 -6.97 -6.88
N THR A 100 -14.74 -6.39 -8.07
CA THR A 100 -14.88 -4.95 -8.26
C THR A 100 -16.19 -4.65 -8.95
N VAL A 101 -16.83 -3.58 -8.51
CA VAL A 101 -18.09 -3.11 -9.09
C VAL A 101 -17.80 -1.98 -10.06
N GLY A 102 -18.57 -1.89 -11.14
CA GLY A 102 -18.39 -0.92 -12.21
C GLY A 102 -18.22 0.52 -11.72
N ASN A 103 -17.30 1.20 -12.34
CA ASN A 103 -16.96 2.57 -12.01
C ASN A 103 -17.99 3.54 -12.59
N LYS A 104 -18.83 4.12 -11.76
CA LYS A 104 -19.82 5.16 -12.17
C LYS A 104 -19.22 6.58 -12.14
N SER A 105 -18.05 6.75 -11.52
CA SER A 105 -17.38 8.05 -11.36
C SER A 105 -15.91 7.98 -11.74
N THR A 106 -15.46 8.91 -12.56
CA THR A 106 -14.04 9.08 -12.89
C THR A 106 -13.23 9.72 -11.74
N LEU A 107 -13.90 10.38 -10.80
CA LEU A 107 -13.26 11.02 -9.66
C LEU A 107 -12.91 10.02 -8.55
N HIS A 108 -13.71 8.96 -8.42
CA HIS A 108 -13.52 7.94 -7.39
C HIS A 108 -13.58 6.55 -8.02
N PRO A 109 -12.46 6.09 -8.60
CA PRO A 109 -12.44 4.79 -9.25
C PRO A 109 -12.73 3.65 -8.28
N SER A 110 -13.62 2.77 -8.69
CA SER A 110 -13.97 1.55 -7.98
C SER A 110 -12.84 0.52 -8.17
N THR A 111 -11.84 0.58 -7.31
CA THR A 111 -10.71 -0.35 -7.35
C THR A 111 -10.56 -1.10 -6.05
N SER A 112 -10.11 -2.35 -6.13
CA SER A 112 -9.61 -3.15 -5.03
C SER A 112 -8.11 -3.30 -5.16
N SER A 113 -7.39 -3.40 -4.06
CA SER A 113 -5.94 -3.55 -4.12
C SER A 113 -5.40 -4.47 -3.04
N LEU A 114 -4.20 -4.98 -3.30
CA LEU A 114 -3.39 -5.72 -2.34
C LEU A 114 -2.01 -5.10 -2.27
N VAL A 115 -1.40 -5.15 -1.10
CA VAL A 115 0.01 -4.80 -0.91
C VAL A 115 0.74 -6.01 -0.38
N PHE A 116 1.71 -6.48 -1.17
CA PHE A 116 2.66 -7.52 -0.78
C PHE A 116 3.91 -6.87 -0.22
N GLU A 117 4.42 -7.38 0.88
CA GLU A 117 5.76 -7.06 1.33
C GLU A 117 6.66 -8.26 1.05
N ILE A 118 7.68 -8.04 0.23
CA ILE A 118 8.59 -9.07 -0.26
C ILE A 118 9.97 -8.80 0.31
N GLN A 119 10.58 -9.82 0.90
CA GLN A 119 11.98 -9.83 1.27
C GLN A 119 12.78 -10.52 0.17
N GLY A 120 13.80 -9.84 -0.37
CA GLY A 120 14.59 -10.36 -1.47
C GLY A 120 15.71 -9.40 -1.86
N ASP A 121 16.20 -9.56 -3.08
CA ASP A 121 17.18 -8.69 -3.70
C ASP A 121 16.69 -8.12 -5.03
N LEU A 122 17.51 -7.33 -5.71
CA LEU A 122 17.15 -6.70 -6.98
C LEU A 122 16.85 -7.71 -8.10
N ASN A 123 17.43 -8.93 -8.01
CA ASN A 123 17.23 -10.01 -8.99
C ASN A 123 16.05 -10.92 -8.62
N THR A 124 15.43 -10.71 -7.46
CA THR A 124 14.21 -11.43 -7.07
C THR A 124 13.16 -11.26 -8.14
N ILE A 125 12.63 -12.37 -8.63
CA ILE A 125 11.61 -12.39 -9.68
C ILE A 125 10.25 -12.52 -9.05
N VAL A 126 9.33 -11.68 -9.51
CA VAL A 126 7.91 -11.73 -9.14
C VAL A 126 7.11 -12.09 -10.38
N TYR A 127 6.31 -13.14 -10.25
CA TYR A 127 5.39 -13.59 -11.27
C TYR A 127 3.96 -13.39 -10.77
N PHE A 128 3.13 -12.74 -11.56
CA PHE A 128 1.70 -12.56 -11.33
C PHE A 128 0.91 -13.29 -12.39
N LYS A 129 -0.13 -13.98 -11.96
CA LYS A 129 -1.21 -14.46 -12.81
C LYS A 129 -2.51 -13.87 -12.28
N ILE A 130 -3.16 -13.06 -13.08
CA ILE A 130 -4.42 -12.40 -12.73
C ILE A 130 -5.43 -12.74 -13.82
N ASN A 131 -6.41 -13.57 -13.48
CA ASN A 131 -7.32 -14.23 -14.42
C ASN A 131 -6.51 -14.93 -15.54
N HIS A 132 -6.66 -14.48 -16.79
CA HIS A 132 -5.96 -15.03 -17.96
C HIS A 132 -4.67 -14.26 -18.32
N LYS A 133 -4.36 -13.18 -17.61
CA LYS A 133 -3.16 -12.37 -17.86
C LYS A 133 -2.02 -12.80 -16.96
N GLU A 134 -0.82 -12.76 -17.52
CA GLU A 134 0.41 -13.10 -16.80
C GLU A 134 1.43 -11.96 -16.95
N TYR A 135 2.17 -11.71 -15.88
CA TYR A 135 3.24 -10.72 -15.87
C TYR A 135 4.39 -11.19 -15.00
N LYS A 136 5.60 -10.99 -15.49
CA LYS A 136 6.83 -11.37 -14.78
C LYS A 136 7.86 -10.26 -14.87
N ALA A 137 8.44 -9.89 -13.73
CA ALA A 137 9.50 -8.88 -13.67
C ALA A 137 10.44 -9.14 -12.50
N SER A 138 11.63 -8.57 -12.54
CA SER A 138 12.52 -8.48 -11.38
C SER A 138 12.09 -7.32 -10.45
N ILE A 139 12.52 -7.38 -9.20
CA ILE A 139 12.36 -6.23 -8.28
C ILE A 139 13.05 -5.00 -8.87
N LYS A 140 14.22 -5.17 -9.50
CA LYS A 140 14.94 -4.08 -10.18
C LYS A 140 14.06 -3.38 -11.21
N ASP A 141 13.41 -4.12 -12.10
CA ASP A 141 12.52 -3.55 -13.11
C ASP A 141 11.32 -2.86 -12.49
N LEU A 142 10.76 -3.48 -11.45
CA LEU A 142 9.61 -2.93 -10.73
C LEU A 142 9.91 -1.67 -9.92
N LEU A 143 11.17 -1.43 -9.53
CA LEU A 143 11.56 -0.16 -8.89
C LEU A 143 11.49 1.03 -9.85
N GLU A 144 11.68 0.77 -11.14
CA GLU A 144 11.66 1.80 -12.18
C GLU A 144 10.28 1.97 -12.80
N TYR A 145 9.61 0.85 -13.10
CA TYR A 145 8.40 0.83 -13.90
C TYR A 145 7.29 0.03 -13.24
N GLY A 146 6.09 0.58 -13.28
CA GLY A 146 4.87 -0.20 -13.04
C GLY A 146 4.40 -0.89 -14.31
N TYR A 147 3.38 -1.72 -14.16
CA TYR A 147 2.74 -2.41 -15.28
C TYR A 147 1.23 -2.17 -15.25
N VAL A 148 0.63 -1.89 -16.40
CA VAL A 148 -0.82 -1.73 -16.53
C VAL A 148 -1.28 -2.51 -17.76
N THR A 149 -2.36 -3.25 -17.60
CA THR A 149 -3.01 -3.91 -18.73
C THR A 149 -4.52 -3.96 -18.54
N GLU A 150 -5.23 -3.81 -19.65
CA GLU A 150 -6.66 -4.08 -19.73
C GLU A 150 -6.90 -5.58 -19.91
N MET A 151 -8.04 -6.06 -19.40
CA MET A 151 -8.33 -7.49 -19.41
C MET A 151 -8.75 -7.98 -20.80
N GLU A 152 -9.55 -7.20 -21.51
CA GLU A 152 -10.15 -7.61 -22.79
C GLU A 152 -9.95 -6.56 -23.87
N TYR A 153 -10.61 -5.42 -23.75
CA TYR A 153 -10.63 -4.35 -24.76
C TYR A 153 -10.47 -2.98 -24.09
N TYR A 154 -10.25 -1.96 -24.88
CA TYR A 154 -10.09 -0.59 -24.41
C TYR A 154 -11.27 -0.15 -23.53
N HIS A 155 -10.98 0.38 -22.34
CA HIS A 155 -11.93 0.68 -21.26
C HIS A 155 -12.60 -0.54 -20.59
N SER A 156 -12.10 -1.75 -20.80
CA SER A 156 -12.48 -2.89 -19.97
C SER A 156 -11.90 -2.76 -18.55
N GLN A 157 -12.18 -3.74 -17.72
CA GLN A 157 -11.49 -3.87 -16.44
C GLN A 157 -9.97 -3.96 -16.66
N ALA A 158 -9.21 -3.39 -15.75
CA ALA A 158 -7.75 -3.34 -15.86
C ALA A 158 -7.11 -3.68 -14.50
N PHE A 159 -5.87 -4.14 -14.53
CA PHE A 159 -5.05 -4.16 -13.32
C PHE A 159 -3.75 -3.40 -13.51
N LYS A 160 -3.25 -2.91 -12.41
CA LYS A 160 -2.00 -2.16 -12.31
C LYS A 160 -1.11 -2.76 -11.24
N ILE A 161 0.12 -3.04 -11.59
CA ILE A 161 1.20 -3.29 -10.64
C ILE A 161 1.96 -1.97 -10.51
N HIS A 162 1.94 -1.38 -9.33
CA HIS A 162 2.64 -0.13 -9.07
C HIS A 162 4.14 -0.38 -8.99
N PRO A 163 4.99 0.62 -9.23
CA PRO A 163 6.41 0.52 -8.97
C PRO A 163 6.67 0.04 -7.53
N ALA A 164 7.67 -0.81 -7.38
CA ALA A 164 8.09 -1.30 -6.09
C ALA A 164 8.60 -0.16 -5.20
N LEU A 165 8.31 -0.25 -3.91
CA LEU A 165 8.76 0.73 -2.92
C LEU A 165 9.73 0.05 -1.95
N PRO A 166 11.01 0.40 -1.93
CA PRO A 166 11.97 -0.18 -0.99
C PRO A 166 11.71 0.31 0.44
N CYS A 167 12.06 -0.51 1.44
CA CYS A 167 11.80 -0.20 2.85
C CYS A 167 12.42 1.13 3.29
N THR A 168 13.53 1.53 2.72
CA THR A 168 14.18 2.82 2.98
C THR A 168 13.31 4.04 2.65
N ARG A 169 12.22 3.85 1.90
CA ARG A 169 11.29 4.93 1.53
C ARG A 169 9.98 4.93 2.31
N TYR A 170 9.67 3.88 3.06
CA TYR A 170 8.42 3.81 3.85
C TYR A 170 8.64 3.52 5.32
N GLN A 171 9.87 3.24 5.74
CA GLN A 171 10.23 3.02 7.13
C GLN A 171 11.42 3.90 7.48
N PHE A 172 11.29 4.62 8.57
CA PHE A 172 12.36 5.40 9.17
C PHE A 172 12.48 5.01 10.63
N GLU A 173 13.70 4.74 11.05
CA GLU A 173 14.07 4.56 12.44
C GLU A 173 15.18 5.55 12.75
N GLY A 174 15.04 6.26 13.85
CA GLY A 174 16.04 7.21 14.32
C GLY A 174 15.92 7.39 15.81
N GLU A 175 17.03 7.75 16.44
CA GLU A 175 17.12 8.06 17.85
C GLU A 175 17.59 9.50 18.01
N ILE A 176 16.98 10.20 18.94
CA ILE A 176 17.35 11.57 19.28
C ILE A 176 17.59 11.59 20.77
N GLU A 177 18.74 12.10 21.16
CA GLU A 177 19.09 12.37 22.54
C GLU A 177 18.93 13.86 22.80
N ASP A 178 18.15 14.21 23.84
CA ASP A 178 17.97 15.58 24.29
C ASP A 178 18.15 15.65 25.81
N ASN A 179 19.27 16.25 26.22
CA ASN A 179 19.72 16.34 27.60
C ASN A 179 19.55 17.74 28.20
N VAL A 180 18.83 18.64 27.51
CA VAL A 180 18.69 20.04 27.94
C VAL A 180 17.25 20.31 28.41
N PRO A 181 16.95 20.22 29.72
CA PRO A 181 15.65 20.63 30.26
C PRO A 181 15.35 22.09 29.91
N GLN A 182 14.12 22.38 29.49
CA GLN A 182 13.68 23.76 29.23
C GLN A 182 12.62 24.22 30.21
N LEU A 183 11.74 23.33 30.62
CA LEU A 183 10.64 23.60 31.54
C LEU A 183 10.61 22.52 32.63
N SER A 184 9.80 22.71 33.65
CA SER A 184 9.55 21.65 34.68
C SER A 184 8.93 20.38 34.04
N TRP A 185 8.22 20.56 32.97
CA TRP A 185 7.71 19.50 32.07
C TRP A 185 8.03 19.89 30.64
N ASP A 186 8.82 19.08 29.97
CA ASP A 186 9.03 19.19 28.53
C ASP A 186 8.01 18.34 27.78
N VAL A 187 7.49 18.87 26.68
CA VAL A 187 6.47 18.23 25.85
C VAL A 187 7.06 17.93 24.48
N TYR A 188 7.09 16.65 24.13
CA TYR A 188 7.57 16.20 22.83
C TYR A 188 6.41 15.71 22.00
N HIS A 189 6.37 16.09 20.73
CA HIS A 189 5.47 15.51 19.75
C HIS A 189 6.16 15.36 18.39
N MET A 190 5.62 14.47 17.58
CA MET A 190 6.14 14.21 16.23
C MET A 190 5.06 14.49 15.18
N GLU A 191 5.50 15.10 14.11
CA GLU A 191 4.69 15.33 12.92
C GLU A 191 5.34 14.68 11.71
N VAL A 192 4.54 13.97 10.91
CA VAL A 192 4.97 13.34 9.66
C VAL A 192 4.15 13.94 8.53
N CYS A 193 4.84 14.54 7.56
CA CYS A 193 4.24 15.05 6.33
C CYS A 193 4.63 14.17 5.16
N GLN A 194 3.65 13.63 4.44
CA GLN A 194 3.89 12.91 3.20
C GLN A 194 4.02 13.86 2.01
N LYS A 195 4.66 13.40 0.94
CA LYS A 195 4.83 14.17 -0.31
C LYS A 195 3.50 14.66 -0.90
N ASN A 196 2.41 13.92 -0.71
CA ASN A 196 1.06 14.28 -1.11
C ASN A 196 0.36 15.24 -0.15
N ARG A 197 1.10 15.82 0.83
CA ARG A 197 0.61 16.74 1.86
C ARG A 197 -0.37 16.12 2.87
N GLN A 198 -0.37 14.82 3.01
CA GLN A 198 -1.07 14.18 4.14
C GLN A 198 -0.17 14.26 5.38
N TRP A 199 -0.82 14.51 6.53
CA TRP A 199 -0.16 14.67 7.82
C TRP A 199 -0.58 13.59 8.78
N ALA A 200 0.37 13.15 9.60
CA ALA A 200 0.13 12.35 10.78
C ALA A 200 0.78 13.04 11.98
N TYR A 201 0.07 13.02 13.08
CA TYR A 201 0.49 13.58 14.37
C TYR A 201 0.57 12.45 15.38
N VAL A 202 1.67 12.39 16.11
CA VAL A 202 1.82 11.45 17.22
C VAL A 202 1.42 12.15 18.51
N SER A 203 0.70 11.43 19.39
CA SER A 203 0.33 11.94 20.70
C SER A 203 1.56 12.45 21.44
N PRO A 204 1.47 13.59 22.14
CA PRO A 204 2.59 14.15 22.86
C PRO A 204 3.05 13.27 24.02
N VAL A 205 4.35 13.27 24.25
CA VAL A 205 5.00 12.67 25.42
C VAL A 205 5.43 13.78 26.36
N TYR A 206 5.07 13.66 27.62
CA TYR A 206 5.40 14.61 28.66
C TYR A 206 6.55 14.05 29.51
N VAL A 207 7.64 14.79 29.60
CA VAL A 207 8.82 14.41 30.37
C VAL A 207 8.98 15.38 31.54
N LYS A 208 8.90 14.87 32.76
CA LYS A 208 9.16 15.65 33.95
C LYS A 208 10.66 15.79 34.17
N ASN A 209 11.13 17.01 34.23
CA ASN A 209 12.52 17.29 34.58
C ASN A 209 12.67 17.33 36.11
N ASN A 210 13.63 16.58 36.63
CA ASN A 210 13.98 16.66 38.03
C ASN A 210 14.89 17.88 38.24
N GLU A 211 14.58 18.69 39.23
CA GLU A 211 15.44 19.79 39.68
C GLU A 211 16.74 19.25 40.26
#